data_c696c5e29c170382d7a9144513a30917
#
_entry.id   c696c5e29c170382d7a9144513a30917
#
_cell.length_a   1.000
_cell.length_b   1.000
_cell.length_c   1.000
_cell.angle_alpha   90.00
_cell.angle_beta   90.00
_cell.angle_gamma   90.00
#
_symmetry.space_group_name_H-M   'P 1'
#
loop_
_entity.id
_entity.type
_entity.pdbx_description
1 polymer ?
#
loop_
_entity_poly.entity_id
_entity_poly.type
_entity_poly.pdbx_seq_one_letter_code
_entity_poly.pdbx_strand_id
1 'polypeptide(L)'
;PPRSTLFPYTTLFRSHSVSVTGDVVTFTGNKALQQEEALIFELDNPGAVGVDLPEPVTTKTRLGGLSPRASVGLPQLAEPDVVRHYTRLSQNNFAIDTTMYPLGSCTMKHNPRLNEKMARLPGFGDIHPMQPVETVQGALELIDQLAHWLKTLTGMPAVAMSPGAGAHGELCGLMAIHAALDARGESHRRRVLVPESAHGTNPATAAFCGFTVDTIPAEENGRVSVEAVKAKLGDDVACIMLTNPNTCGLFEPQIREIADAVHAAGGYFYCDGANYNAIVGRVRPADLGVDAMHINLHKTFSTPHGGGGPGSGPVVLSDALAPFAPLPFVVHGKDGFDLIEHAKDAGKAQPFGRLKGFHGQMGMFVRALAYILSHGADGLRQVSSDAVLNANYILASLKDVMSASFEGPCMHEALFDDRFLKGTGVTPLDFAKAMIDEGYHPMTMYFPLVVHGALLIEPTETESKRTLDQFIGTMRHLAEKAKAGDLAHFQAAPRLTPRKRLDETQAARKPVLRWVKPATPATVGVAQAAE
;
A
#
# COMPACT_ATOMS: atom_id res chain seq x y z
N PRO A 1 13.59 -32.01 41.10
CA PRO A 1 12.85 -30.81 40.76
C PRO A 1 11.44 -31.17 40.32
N PRO A 2 10.37 -30.44 40.76
CA PRO A 2 9.04 -30.73 40.32
C PRO A 2 8.91 -30.45 38.83
N ARG A 3 8.31 -31.38 38.11
CA ARG A 3 7.97 -31.20 36.69
C ARG A 3 7.08 -29.95 36.58
N SER A 4 7.57 -28.96 35.88
CA SER A 4 6.76 -27.78 35.51
C SER A 4 5.49 -28.27 34.87
N THR A 5 4.38 -27.95 35.46
CA THR A 5 3.06 -28.09 34.85
C THR A 5 3.01 -27.15 33.65
N LEU A 6 3.32 -27.71 32.49
CA LEU A 6 3.21 -27.03 31.21
C LEU A 6 1.73 -26.70 30.94
N PHE A 7 1.43 -25.43 31.07
CA PHE A 7 0.46 -24.65 30.33
C PHE A 7 -1.05 -24.91 30.53
N PRO A 8 -1.71 -24.10 31.36
CA PRO A 8 -3.15 -23.89 31.23
C PRO A 8 -3.53 -22.87 30.11
N TYR A 9 -2.57 -22.29 29.38
CA TYR A 9 -2.83 -21.15 28.48
C TYR A 9 -3.37 -21.51 27.10
N THR A 10 -3.21 -22.74 26.65
CA THR A 10 -3.76 -23.21 25.36
C THR A 10 -5.28 -23.33 25.33
N THR A 11 -5.95 -23.23 26.47
CA THR A 11 -7.41 -23.44 26.56
C THR A 11 -8.23 -22.15 26.40
N LEU A 12 -7.62 -20.98 26.61
CA LEU A 12 -8.33 -19.68 26.53
C LEU A 12 -8.50 -19.16 25.11
N PHE A 13 -7.70 -19.63 24.14
CA PHE A 13 -7.80 -19.27 22.74
C PHE A 13 -8.35 -20.35 21.83
N ARG A 14 -8.90 -21.40 22.37
CA ARG A 14 -9.68 -22.34 21.59
C ARG A 14 -11.03 -21.71 21.23
N SER A 15 -11.02 -20.79 20.23
CA SER A 15 -12.15 -20.73 19.33
C SER A 15 -12.35 -22.17 18.87
N HIS A 16 -13.52 -22.71 19.01
CA HIS A 16 -13.89 -24.09 18.74
C HIS A 16 -13.08 -24.66 17.61
N SER A 17 -11.99 -25.38 17.93
CA SER A 17 -11.23 -26.12 16.95
C SER A 17 -12.18 -27.19 16.44
N VAL A 18 -12.80 -26.93 15.31
CA VAL A 18 -13.37 -28.02 14.53
C VAL A 18 -12.15 -28.88 14.20
N SER A 19 -12.06 -30.03 14.85
CA SER A 19 -11.11 -31.08 14.50
C SER A 19 -11.34 -31.36 13.02
N VAL A 20 -10.41 -30.92 12.17
CA VAL A 20 -10.42 -31.30 10.76
C VAL A 20 -9.99 -32.77 10.72
N THR A 21 -10.95 -33.66 10.93
CA THR A 21 -10.79 -35.10 10.75
C THR A 21 -11.00 -35.37 9.25
N GLY A 22 -9.93 -35.25 8.49
CA GLY A 22 -9.90 -35.52 7.05
C GLY A 22 -8.81 -34.70 6.38
N ASP A 23 -8.18 -35.26 5.38
CA ASP A 23 -7.19 -34.55 4.57
C ASP A 23 -7.87 -33.40 3.82
N VAL A 24 -7.48 -32.17 4.13
CA VAL A 24 -7.87 -31.01 3.33
C VAL A 24 -7.05 -31.04 2.05
N VAL A 25 -7.72 -31.25 0.93
CA VAL A 25 -7.09 -31.26 -0.39
C VAL A 25 -7.26 -29.88 -1.02
N THR A 26 -6.14 -29.28 -1.44
CA THR A 26 -6.10 -28.04 -2.20
C THR A 26 -5.60 -28.31 -3.61
N PHE A 27 -5.96 -27.46 -4.58
CA PHE A 27 -5.44 -27.53 -5.94
C PHE A 27 -3.92 -27.34 -5.98
N THR A 28 -3.40 -26.43 -5.18
CA THR A 28 -1.97 -26.11 -5.11
C THR A 28 -1.16 -27.07 -4.28
N GLY A 29 -1.80 -27.98 -3.54
CA GLY A 29 -1.15 -28.85 -2.54
C GLY A 29 -0.71 -28.08 -1.27
N ASN A 30 -1.24 -26.90 -1.04
CA ASN A 30 -0.96 -26.11 0.17
C ASN A 30 -1.42 -26.86 1.42
N LYS A 31 -0.49 -27.07 2.36
CA LYS A 31 -0.73 -27.74 3.64
C LYS A 31 -0.68 -26.81 4.84
N ALA A 32 -0.45 -25.54 4.65
CA ALA A 32 -0.30 -24.46 5.62
C ALA A 32 0.27 -24.88 7.01
N LEU A 33 0.81 -23.95 7.75
CA LEU A 33 1.21 -24.18 9.13
C LEU A 33 0.01 -23.94 10.04
N GLN A 34 -0.44 -24.98 10.75
CA GLN A 34 -1.61 -24.92 11.65
C GLN A 34 -1.27 -24.45 13.06
N GLN A 35 -0.02 -24.14 13.34
CA GLN A 35 0.41 -23.73 14.67
C GLN A 35 -0.14 -22.34 15.02
N GLU A 36 -0.94 -22.30 16.08
CA GLU A 36 -1.40 -21.04 16.66
C GLU A 36 -0.31 -20.43 17.53
N GLU A 37 -0.06 -19.12 17.37
CA GLU A 37 0.93 -18.38 18.16
C GLU A 37 0.20 -17.53 19.21
N ALA A 38 0.67 -17.60 20.45
CA ALA A 38 0.18 -16.77 21.54
C ALA A 38 0.56 -15.29 21.33
N LEU A 39 -0.16 -14.37 21.99
CA LEU A 39 0.29 -12.98 22.03
C LEU A 39 1.62 -12.87 22.81
N ILE A 40 2.48 -11.96 22.41
CA ILE A 40 3.78 -11.77 23.08
C ILE A 40 3.63 -11.51 24.58
N PHE A 41 2.55 -10.84 25.00
CA PHE A 41 2.23 -10.59 26.42
C PHE A 41 1.87 -11.85 27.21
N GLU A 42 1.56 -12.94 26.51
CA GLU A 42 1.20 -14.24 27.12
C GLU A 42 2.40 -15.16 27.25
N LEU A 43 3.54 -14.78 26.64
CA LEU A 43 4.80 -15.51 26.69
C LEU A 43 5.68 -15.08 27.87
N ASP A 44 5.16 -14.24 28.79
CA ASP A 44 5.91 -13.69 29.93
C ASP A 44 6.62 -14.79 30.73
N ASN A 45 7.94 -14.66 30.85
CA ASN A 45 8.81 -15.58 31.60
C ASN A 45 9.56 -14.76 32.66
N PRO A 46 9.00 -14.63 33.88
CA PRO A 46 9.60 -13.79 34.91
C PRO A 46 11.05 -14.12 35.20
N GLY A 47 11.91 -13.11 35.15
CA GLY A 47 13.35 -13.25 35.35
C GLY A 47 14.14 -13.48 34.06
N ALA A 48 13.48 -13.68 32.90
CA ALA A 48 14.18 -13.76 31.64
C ALA A 48 14.69 -12.39 31.19
N VAL A 49 15.89 -12.34 30.62
CA VAL A 49 16.53 -11.15 30.08
C VAL A 49 16.80 -11.36 28.59
N GLY A 50 16.32 -10.45 27.75
CA GLY A 50 16.48 -10.53 26.30
C GLY A 50 17.75 -9.86 25.76
N VAL A 51 18.20 -8.81 26.42
CA VAL A 51 19.35 -7.99 26.03
C VAL A 51 20.06 -7.46 27.27
N ASP A 52 21.36 -7.59 27.30
CA ASP A 52 22.20 -6.92 28.29
C ASP A 52 22.52 -5.49 27.81
N LEU A 53 21.95 -4.51 28.46
CA LEU A 53 22.26 -3.11 28.19
C LEU A 53 23.43 -2.66 29.06
N PRO A 54 24.30 -1.74 28.56
CA PRO A 54 25.33 -1.15 29.38
C PRO A 54 24.72 -0.35 30.55
N GLU A 55 25.41 -0.35 31.67
CA GLU A 55 24.97 0.44 32.81
C GLU A 55 24.82 1.94 32.47
N PRO A 56 23.76 2.61 32.92
CA PRO A 56 23.55 4.01 32.61
C PRO A 56 24.66 4.88 33.20
N VAL A 57 25.15 5.82 32.40
CA VAL A 57 26.22 6.77 32.80
C VAL A 57 25.81 7.64 33.99
N THR A 58 24.53 7.79 34.23
CA THR A 58 24.00 8.56 35.36
C THR A 58 22.85 7.85 36.05
N THR A 59 22.90 7.80 37.36
CA THR A 59 21.82 7.27 38.22
C THR A 59 20.88 8.36 38.71
N LYS A 60 21.09 9.62 38.31
CA LYS A 60 20.23 10.73 38.74
C LYS A 60 18.84 10.57 38.12
N THR A 61 17.84 10.41 38.97
CA THR A 61 16.44 10.45 38.54
C THR A 61 16.07 11.86 38.05
N ARG A 62 15.32 11.91 36.94
CA ARG A 62 14.76 13.16 36.40
C ARG A 62 13.24 13.23 36.60
N LEU A 63 12.70 12.42 37.50
CA LEU A 63 11.25 12.32 37.74
C LEU A 63 10.66 13.47 38.55
N GLY A 64 11.48 14.46 38.96
CA GLY A 64 10.99 15.66 39.69
C GLY A 64 10.24 15.33 40.99
N GLY A 65 10.63 14.27 41.70
CA GLY A 65 9.97 13.82 42.92
C GLY A 65 8.82 12.84 42.72
N LEU A 66 8.47 12.49 41.47
CA LEU A 66 7.48 11.45 41.21
C LEU A 66 8.08 10.05 41.46
N SER A 67 7.29 9.15 42.02
CA SER A 67 7.67 7.74 42.14
C SER A 67 7.53 7.02 40.80
N PRO A 68 8.51 6.21 40.38
CA PRO A 68 8.35 5.37 39.20
C PRO A 68 7.25 4.34 39.42
N ARG A 69 6.64 3.89 38.35
CA ARG A 69 5.72 2.74 38.40
C ARG A 69 6.49 1.50 38.88
N ALA A 70 5.84 0.67 39.71
CA ALA A 70 6.42 -0.58 40.18
C ALA A 70 6.73 -1.57 39.03
N SER A 71 5.94 -1.50 37.95
CA SER A 71 6.14 -2.30 36.73
C SER A 71 5.68 -1.51 35.51
N VAL A 72 6.37 -1.67 34.39
CA VAL A 72 5.94 -1.15 33.09
C VAL A 72 4.86 -2.02 32.44
N GLY A 73 4.65 -3.25 32.93
CA GLY A 73 3.64 -4.18 32.42
C GLY A 73 3.99 -4.82 31.08
N LEU A 74 5.28 -4.80 30.69
CA LEU A 74 5.78 -5.51 29.51
C LEU A 74 6.21 -6.93 29.90
N PRO A 75 6.13 -7.91 28.97
CA PRO A 75 6.58 -9.27 29.22
C PRO A 75 8.11 -9.34 29.32
N GLN A 76 8.60 -10.25 30.14
CA GLN A 76 10.01 -10.59 30.24
C GLN A 76 10.28 -11.79 29.35
N LEU A 77 11.17 -11.65 28.39
CA LEU A 77 11.44 -12.66 27.37
C LEU A 77 12.95 -12.77 27.10
N ALA A 78 13.42 -13.98 26.83
CA ALA A 78 14.75 -14.20 26.30
C ALA A 78 14.77 -14.01 24.78
N GLU A 79 15.93 -13.68 24.20
CA GLU A 79 16.10 -13.49 22.76
C GLU A 79 15.56 -14.67 21.93
N PRO A 80 15.83 -15.96 22.27
CA PRO A 80 15.28 -17.09 21.51
C PRO A 80 13.75 -17.11 21.45
N ASP A 81 13.07 -16.71 22.53
CA ASP A 81 11.61 -16.70 22.58
C ASP A 81 11.05 -15.61 21.65
N VAL A 82 11.66 -14.43 21.66
CA VAL A 82 11.29 -13.32 20.78
C VAL A 82 11.52 -13.68 19.32
N VAL A 83 12.71 -14.21 18.98
CA VAL A 83 13.04 -14.59 17.60
C VAL A 83 12.09 -15.67 17.09
N ARG A 84 11.82 -16.70 17.90
CA ARG A 84 10.89 -17.78 17.52
C ARG A 84 9.47 -17.30 17.34
N HIS A 85 9.00 -16.44 18.24
CA HIS A 85 7.66 -15.84 18.17
C HIS A 85 7.46 -15.10 16.83
N TYR A 86 8.32 -14.14 16.52
CA TYR A 86 8.19 -13.36 15.28
C TYR A 86 8.48 -14.19 14.02
N THR A 87 9.36 -15.19 14.08
CA THR A 87 9.58 -16.11 12.96
C THR A 87 8.31 -16.92 12.66
N ARG A 88 7.65 -17.47 13.68
CA ARG A 88 6.38 -18.19 13.49
C ARG A 88 5.27 -17.28 12.98
N LEU A 89 5.15 -16.07 13.52
CA LEU A 89 4.20 -15.09 12.99
C LEU A 89 4.46 -14.75 11.52
N SER A 90 5.72 -14.59 11.13
CA SER A 90 6.08 -14.29 9.73
C SER A 90 5.68 -15.42 8.78
N GLN A 91 5.74 -16.68 9.22
CA GLN A 91 5.33 -17.83 8.43
C GLN A 91 3.82 -17.91 8.21
N ASN A 92 3.02 -17.26 9.08
CA ASN A 92 1.57 -17.19 8.97
C ASN A 92 1.10 -15.99 8.12
N ASN A 93 2.01 -15.19 7.57
CA ASN A 93 1.70 -14.07 6.71
C ASN A 93 2.05 -14.35 5.25
N PHE A 94 1.27 -13.79 4.33
CA PHE A 94 1.64 -13.76 2.93
C PHE A 94 2.81 -12.81 2.71
N ALA A 95 3.74 -13.21 1.87
CA ALA A 95 4.90 -12.41 1.49
C ALA A 95 5.18 -12.56 0.00
N ILE A 96 5.60 -11.47 -0.63
CA ILE A 96 5.97 -11.45 -2.06
C ILE A 96 7.12 -12.42 -2.39
N ASP A 97 7.92 -12.78 -1.40
CA ASP A 97 9.02 -13.74 -1.57
C ASP A 97 8.56 -15.21 -1.54
N THR A 98 7.34 -15.49 -1.14
CA THR A 98 6.82 -16.87 -1.01
C THR A 98 5.83 -17.23 -2.10
N THR A 99 5.06 -16.29 -2.59
CA THR A 99 4.02 -16.52 -3.61
C THR A 99 3.66 -15.23 -4.35
N MET A 100 2.99 -15.37 -5.48
CA MET A 100 2.34 -14.25 -6.15
C MET A 100 1.37 -13.55 -5.21
N TYR A 101 1.35 -12.23 -5.24
CA TYR A 101 0.49 -11.39 -4.40
C TYR A 101 -0.45 -10.58 -5.31
N PRO A 102 -1.62 -11.10 -5.69
CA PRO A 102 -2.44 -10.59 -6.78
C PRO A 102 -3.33 -9.39 -6.40
N LEU A 103 -2.91 -8.60 -5.41
CA LEU A 103 -3.71 -7.50 -4.86
C LEU A 103 -3.84 -6.34 -5.84
N GLY A 104 -5.01 -6.17 -6.43
CA GLY A 104 -5.31 -5.06 -7.34
C GLY A 104 -5.27 -3.70 -6.65
N SER A 105 -4.98 -2.67 -7.41
CA SER A 105 -4.77 -1.28 -6.96
C SER A 105 -3.56 -1.11 -6.01
N CYS A 106 -2.74 -2.14 -5.88
CA CYS A 106 -1.58 -2.15 -5.01
C CYS A 106 -0.48 -3.01 -5.63
N THR A 107 0.39 -2.41 -6.42
CA THR A 107 1.47 -3.09 -7.15
C THR A 107 2.41 -3.83 -6.21
N MET A 108 2.08 -5.08 -5.90
CA MET A 108 2.84 -5.96 -5.01
C MET A 108 3.86 -6.75 -5.81
N LYS A 109 5.00 -6.17 -6.11
CA LYS A 109 6.04 -6.81 -6.90
C LYS A 109 7.29 -7.17 -6.11
N HIS A 110 8.09 -8.09 -6.63
CA HIS A 110 9.34 -8.51 -6.02
C HIS A 110 10.25 -7.33 -5.72
N ASN A 111 10.83 -7.29 -4.53
CA ASN A 111 11.82 -6.29 -4.13
C ASN A 111 13.24 -6.81 -4.42
N PRO A 112 13.96 -6.29 -5.42
CA PRO A 112 15.29 -6.79 -5.80
C PRO A 112 16.29 -6.73 -4.65
N ARG A 113 17.05 -7.80 -4.45
CA ARG A 113 18.04 -7.87 -3.36
C ARG A 113 19.17 -6.88 -3.52
N LEU A 114 19.43 -6.43 -4.75
CA LEU A 114 20.37 -5.34 -5.00
C LEU A 114 19.91 -4.05 -4.29
N ASN A 115 18.64 -3.72 -4.36
CA ASN A 115 18.08 -2.52 -3.72
C ASN A 115 18.29 -2.56 -2.20
N GLU A 116 18.05 -3.73 -1.59
CA GLU A 116 18.27 -3.95 -0.15
C GLU A 116 19.77 -3.81 0.23
N LYS A 117 20.66 -4.35 -0.62
CA LYS A 117 22.11 -4.24 -0.41
C LYS A 117 22.56 -2.77 -0.45
N MET A 118 22.07 -2.00 -1.41
CA MET A 118 22.42 -0.57 -1.52
C MET A 118 21.89 0.23 -0.33
N ALA A 119 20.65 0.00 0.09
CA ALA A 119 20.06 0.72 1.21
C ALA A 119 20.74 0.44 2.57
N ARG A 120 21.47 -0.67 2.69
CA ARG A 120 22.21 -1.05 3.91
C ARG A 120 23.66 -0.55 3.94
N LEU A 121 24.11 0.16 2.92
CA LEU A 121 25.44 0.77 2.96
C LEU A 121 25.50 1.80 4.10
N PRO A 122 26.57 1.79 4.94
CA PRO A 122 26.66 2.65 6.12
C PRO A 122 26.47 4.15 5.80
N GLY A 123 26.97 4.60 4.64
CA GLY A 123 26.78 5.98 4.19
C GLY A 123 25.33 6.40 3.93
N PHE A 124 24.39 5.44 3.86
CA PHE A 124 22.95 5.71 3.69
C PHE A 124 22.12 5.21 4.88
N GLY A 125 22.56 4.13 5.55
CA GLY A 125 21.85 3.52 6.66
C GLY A 125 22.12 4.17 8.02
N ASP A 126 23.34 4.66 8.22
CA ASP A 126 23.82 5.16 9.50
C ASP A 126 23.85 6.69 9.59
N ILE A 127 23.02 7.36 8.79
CA ILE A 127 22.88 8.82 8.79
C ILE A 127 21.56 9.25 9.41
N HIS A 128 21.51 10.51 9.87
CA HIS A 128 20.31 11.10 10.44
C HIS A 128 19.85 12.32 9.61
N PRO A 129 18.53 12.52 9.37
CA PRO A 129 18.04 13.62 8.53
C PRO A 129 18.32 15.03 9.09
N MET A 130 18.62 15.15 10.39
CA MET A 130 19.00 16.43 11.03
C MET A 130 20.53 16.57 11.19
N GLN A 131 21.30 15.74 10.52
CA GLN A 131 22.76 15.82 10.52
C GLN A 131 23.22 17.06 9.73
N PRO A 132 24.35 17.71 10.08
CA PRO A 132 24.84 18.88 9.33
C PRO A 132 25.02 18.55 7.84
N VAL A 133 24.58 19.47 6.99
CA VAL A 133 24.51 19.29 5.53
C VAL A 133 25.88 18.90 4.93
N GLU A 134 26.96 19.47 5.42
CA GLU A 134 28.33 19.19 4.99
C GLU A 134 28.77 17.74 5.25
N THR A 135 28.12 17.04 6.13
CA THR A 135 28.44 15.64 6.50
C THR A 135 27.63 14.60 5.71
N VAL A 136 26.64 15.03 4.93
CA VAL A 136 25.69 14.16 4.22
C VAL A 136 25.57 14.47 2.73
N GLN A 137 26.60 15.03 2.13
CA GLN A 137 26.60 15.47 0.74
C GLN A 137 26.20 14.36 -0.24
N GLY A 138 26.73 13.14 -0.09
CA GLY A 138 26.37 12.01 -0.95
C GLY A 138 24.91 11.58 -0.81
N ALA A 139 24.28 11.78 0.36
CA ALA A 139 22.86 11.53 0.52
C ALA A 139 22.01 12.59 -0.17
N LEU A 140 22.39 13.85 -0.10
CA LEU A 140 21.71 14.94 -0.82
C LEU A 140 21.87 14.80 -2.34
N GLU A 141 23.04 14.41 -2.82
CA GLU A 141 23.28 14.08 -4.23
C GLU A 141 22.35 12.95 -4.70
N LEU A 142 22.20 11.90 -3.89
CA LEU A 142 21.30 10.79 -4.22
C LEU A 142 19.84 11.27 -4.34
N ILE A 143 19.40 12.16 -3.46
CA ILE A 143 18.05 12.75 -3.51
C ILE A 143 17.89 13.56 -4.80
N ASP A 144 18.88 14.37 -5.16
CA ASP A 144 18.87 15.17 -6.40
C ASP A 144 18.87 14.29 -7.65
N GLN A 145 19.68 13.23 -7.68
CA GLN A 145 19.68 12.26 -8.77
C GLN A 145 18.32 11.54 -8.92
N LEU A 146 17.71 11.11 -7.82
CA LEU A 146 16.37 10.50 -7.88
C LEU A 146 15.35 11.53 -8.38
N ALA A 147 15.40 12.76 -7.89
CA ALA A 147 14.55 13.86 -8.36
C ALA A 147 14.72 14.11 -9.87
N HIS A 148 15.95 14.09 -10.36
CA HIS A 148 16.27 14.20 -11.79
C HIS A 148 15.58 13.11 -12.61
N TRP A 149 15.68 11.84 -12.18
CA TRP A 149 15.08 10.74 -12.92
C TRP A 149 13.55 10.75 -12.87
N LEU A 150 12.94 11.13 -11.73
CA LEU A 150 11.48 11.28 -11.66
C LEU A 150 10.99 12.37 -12.60
N LYS A 151 11.68 13.52 -12.67
CA LYS A 151 11.37 14.60 -13.62
C LYS A 151 11.54 14.12 -15.08
N THR A 152 12.61 13.41 -15.37
CA THR A 152 12.90 12.90 -16.73
C THR A 152 11.84 11.91 -17.19
N LEU A 153 11.47 10.94 -16.35
CA LEU A 153 10.49 9.91 -16.66
C LEU A 153 9.08 10.47 -16.86
N THR A 154 8.74 11.54 -16.16
CA THR A 154 7.41 12.16 -16.21
C THR A 154 7.30 13.33 -17.16
N GLY A 155 8.44 13.90 -17.59
CA GLY A 155 8.49 15.15 -18.36
C GLY A 155 8.17 16.39 -17.53
N MET A 156 8.03 16.24 -16.19
CA MET A 156 7.66 17.34 -15.30
C MET A 156 8.89 18.16 -14.87
N PRO A 157 8.78 19.49 -14.72
CA PRO A 157 9.93 20.36 -14.41
C PRO A 157 10.36 20.30 -12.94
N ALA A 158 9.46 19.97 -12.01
CA ALA A 158 9.74 19.99 -10.58
C ALA A 158 9.24 18.74 -9.87
N VAL A 159 9.78 18.47 -8.68
CA VAL A 159 9.36 17.37 -7.81
C VAL A 159 9.53 17.71 -6.34
N ALA A 160 8.51 17.43 -5.54
CA ALA A 160 8.55 17.45 -4.08
C ALA A 160 8.88 16.05 -3.57
N MET A 161 10.02 15.87 -2.91
CA MET A 161 10.52 14.57 -2.47
C MET A 161 10.00 14.14 -1.10
N SER A 162 9.57 15.07 -0.27
CA SER A 162 9.26 14.85 1.14
C SER A 162 8.02 13.98 1.43
N PRO A 163 6.96 13.86 0.61
CA PRO A 163 5.79 13.06 0.96
C PRO A 163 6.14 11.59 1.23
N GLY A 164 5.58 11.04 2.33
CA GLY A 164 5.95 9.72 2.86
C GLY A 164 5.11 8.56 2.32
N ALA A 165 4.07 8.82 1.54
CA ALA A 165 3.18 7.81 0.95
C ALA A 165 2.31 8.42 -0.14
N GLY A 166 1.50 7.61 -0.86
CA GLY A 166 0.58 8.09 -1.90
C GLY A 166 -0.43 9.11 -1.39
N ALA A 167 -1.18 8.78 -0.34
CA ALA A 167 -2.14 9.71 0.27
C ALA A 167 -1.49 11.01 0.78
N HIS A 168 -0.24 10.94 1.27
CA HIS A 168 0.53 12.12 1.65
C HIS A 168 1.00 12.92 0.42
N GLY A 169 1.21 12.24 -0.72
CA GLY A 169 1.46 12.87 -2.02
C GLY A 169 0.20 13.55 -2.57
N GLU A 170 -0.98 12.94 -2.40
CA GLU A 170 -2.26 13.59 -2.74
C GLU A 170 -2.42 14.90 -1.94
N LEU A 171 -2.18 14.85 -0.63
CA LEU A 171 -2.21 16.03 0.23
C LEU A 171 -1.23 17.10 -0.29
N CYS A 172 0.01 16.72 -0.63
CA CYS A 172 1.02 17.63 -1.16
C CYS A 172 0.55 18.34 -2.44
N GLY A 173 0.04 17.58 -3.41
CA GLY A 173 -0.43 18.12 -4.68
C GLY A 173 -1.62 19.08 -4.51
N LEU A 174 -2.58 18.71 -3.68
CA LEU A 174 -3.75 19.58 -3.41
C LEU A 174 -3.37 20.84 -2.61
N MET A 175 -2.42 20.75 -1.67
CA MET A 175 -1.91 21.94 -0.97
C MET A 175 -1.14 22.88 -1.91
N ALA A 176 -0.38 22.33 -2.87
CA ALA A 176 0.28 23.15 -3.89
C ALA A 176 -0.74 23.84 -4.80
N ILE A 177 -1.78 23.13 -5.23
CA ILE A 177 -2.89 23.70 -6.02
C ILE A 177 -3.60 24.80 -5.22
N HIS A 178 -3.91 24.55 -3.96
CA HIS A 178 -4.55 25.54 -3.09
C HIS A 178 -3.71 26.82 -2.97
N ALA A 179 -2.40 26.69 -2.70
CA ALA A 179 -1.48 27.80 -2.61
C ALA A 179 -1.36 28.58 -3.94
N ALA A 180 -1.36 27.86 -5.07
CA ALA A 180 -1.32 28.48 -6.39
C ALA A 180 -2.60 29.28 -6.69
N LEU A 181 -3.77 28.75 -6.32
CA LEU A 181 -5.05 29.46 -6.46
C LEU A 181 -5.12 30.70 -5.58
N ASP A 182 -4.65 30.61 -4.34
CA ASP A 182 -4.58 31.77 -3.44
C ASP A 182 -3.64 32.86 -3.97
N ALA A 183 -2.48 32.48 -4.50
CA ALA A 183 -1.53 33.40 -5.11
C ALA A 183 -2.09 34.10 -6.36
N ARG A 184 -3.00 33.46 -7.10
CA ARG A 184 -3.73 34.05 -8.24
C ARG A 184 -4.93 34.89 -7.82
N GLY A 185 -5.25 34.94 -6.51
CA GLY A 185 -6.45 35.64 -6.00
C GLY A 185 -7.74 34.86 -6.29
N GLU A 186 -7.66 33.57 -6.54
CA GLU A 186 -8.79 32.70 -6.92
C GLU A 186 -9.18 31.73 -5.78
N SER A 187 -9.09 32.17 -4.54
CA SER A 187 -9.44 31.36 -3.35
C SER A 187 -10.92 30.93 -3.31
N HIS A 188 -11.76 31.47 -4.19
CA HIS A 188 -13.16 31.04 -4.38
C HIS A 188 -13.27 29.67 -5.06
N ARG A 189 -12.23 29.19 -5.78
CA ARG A 189 -12.23 27.88 -6.41
C ARG A 189 -12.07 26.80 -5.34
N ARG A 190 -13.17 26.19 -4.95
CA ARG A 190 -13.20 25.22 -3.83
C ARG A 190 -13.80 23.87 -4.22
N ARG A 191 -14.21 23.67 -5.45
CA ARG A 191 -14.78 22.41 -5.90
C ARG A 191 -13.74 21.56 -6.63
N VAL A 192 -13.60 20.30 -6.21
CA VAL A 192 -12.71 19.29 -6.81
C VAL A 192 -13.60 18.24 -7.48
N LEU A 193 -13.33 17.99 -8.75
CA LEU A 193 -14.01 16.96 -9.53
C LEU A 193 -13.29 15.62 -9.32
N VAL A 194 -14.03 14.57 -8.97
CA VAL A 194 -13.47 13.23 -8.71
C VAL A 194 -14.34 12.17 -9.40
N PRO A 195 -13.77 11.28 -10.24
CA PRO A 195 -14.54 10.19 -10.83
C PRO A 195 -15.13 9.26 -9.76
N GLU A 196 -16.30 8.72 -10.01
CA GLU A 196 -16.99 7.75 -9.15
C GLU A 196 -16.14 6.47 -8.94
N SER A 197 -15.32 6.12 -9.92
CA SER A 197 -14.39 5.00 -9.86
C SER A 197 -13.11 5.29 -9.06
N ALA A 198 -12.85 6.54 -8.64
CA ALA A 198 -11.62 6.94 -7.97
C ALA A 198 -11.39 6.19 -6.65
N HIS A 199 -10.13 6.08 -6.25
CA HIS A 199 -9.77 5.57 -4.93
C HIS A 199 -10.34 6.48 -3.84
N GLY A 200 -10.83 5.89 -2.75
CA GLY A 200 -11.50 6.63 -1.66
C GLY A 200 -10.62 7.70 -0.99
N THR A 201 -9.29 7.63 -1.12
CA THR A 201 -8.37 8.66 -0.60
C THR A 201 -8.46 9.97 -1.38
N ASN A 202 -8.80 9.95 -2.67
CA ASN A 202 -8.90 11.19 -3.47
C ASN A 202 -9.98 12.14 -2.92
N PRO A 203 -11.26 11.75 -2.78
CA PRO A 203 -12.25 12.61 -2.17
C PRO A 203 -11.96 12.93 -0.70
N ALA A 204 -11.40 11.99 0.07
CA ALA A 204 -11.05 12.21 1.46
C ALA A 204 -9.96 13.28 1.61
N THR A 205 -8.92 13.25 0.79
CA THR A 205 -7.84 14.24 0.79
C THR A 205 -8.34 15.61 0.34
N ALA A 206 -9.20 15.67 -0.69
CA ALA A 206 -9.82 16.92 -1.13
C ALA A 206 -10.62 17.57 0.00
N ALA A 207 -11.47 16.81 0.69
CA ALA A 207 -12.22 17.29 1.86
C ALA A 207 -11.29 17.73 3.00
N PHE A 208 -10.21 17.00 3.26
CA PHE A 208 -9.22 17.35 4.29
C PHE A 208 -8.50 18.68 3.98
N CYS A 209 -8.27 19.00 2.70
CA CYS A 209 -7.71 20.27 2.25
C CYS A 209 -8.73 21.43 2.23
N GLY A 210 -9.98 21.20 2.65
CA GLY A 210 -11.03 22.22 2.68
C GLY A 210 -11.73 22.45 1.34
N PHE A 211 -11.60 21.52 0.40
CA PHE A 211 -12.34 21.52 -0.85
C PHE A 211 -13.68 20.79 -0.70
N THR A 212 -14.65 21.15 -1.52
CA THR A 212 -15.88 20.37 -1.75
C THR A 212 -15.65 19.39 -2.88
N VAL A 213 -16.17 18.18 -2.75
CA VAL A 213 -16.04 17.13 -3.77
C VAL A 213 -17.30 17.06 -4.61
N ASP A 214 -17.13 17.06 -5.93
CA ASP A 214 -18.21 16.81 -6.88
C ASP A 214 -17.84 15.58 -7.72
N THR A 215 -18.70 14.56 -7.66
CA THR A 215 -18.42 13.26 -8.28
C THR A 215 -18.81 13.26 -9.76
N ILE A 216 -17.90 12.82 -10.62
CA ILE A 216 -18.15 12.60 -12.05
C ILE A 216 -18.63 11.16 -12.22
N PRO A 217 -19.78 10.90 -12.84
CA PRO A 217 -20.25 9.54 -13.08
C PRO A 217 -19.31 8.79 -14.03
N ALA A 218 -19.13 7.50 -13.77
CA ALA A 218 -18.47 6.60 -14.71
C ALA A 218 -19.44 6.22 -15.82
N GLU A 219 -18.94 6.08 -17.05
CA GLU A 219 -19.71 5.52 -18.15
C GLU A 219 -19.81 3.98 -18.02
N GLU A 220 -20.73 3.37 -18.76
CA GLU A 220 -20.90 1.91 -18.79
C GLU A 220 -19.60 1.15 -19.18
N ASN A 221 -18.72 1.82 -19.94
CA ASN A 221 -17.42 1.27 -20.32
C ASN A 221 -16.33 1.43 -19.24
N GLY A 222 -16.68 1.96 -18.05
CA GLY A 222 -15.77 2.15 -16.92
C GLY A 222 -14.81 3.34 -17.05
N ARG A 223 -15.06 4.26 -17.98
CA ARG A 223 -14.23 5.45 -18.24
C ARG A 223 -14.97 6.74 -17.89
N VAL A 224 -14.22 7.84 -17.94
CA VAL A 224 -14.74 9.19 -17.73
C VAL A 224 -14.91 9.87 -19.08
N SER A 225 -16.11 10.41 -19.37
CA SER A 225 -16.32 11.17 -20.59
C SER A 225 -15.94 12.65 -20.45
N VAL A 226 -15.47 13.22 -21.53
CA VAL A 226 -15.16 14.66 -21.63
C VAL A 226 -16.42 15.49 -21.39
N GLU A 227 -17.56 15.04 -21.92
CA GLU A 227 -18.86 15.70 -21.79
C GLU A 227 -19.31 15.75 -20.33
N ALA A 228 -19.15 14.65 -19.58
CA ALA A 228 -19.48 14.61 -18.15
C ALA A 228 -18.59 15.57 -17.34
N VAL A 229 -17.31 15.69 -17.70
CA VAL A 229 -16.41 16.67 -17.09
C VAL A 229 -16.84 18.09 -17.44
N LYS A 230 -17.04 18.41 -18.73
CA LYS A 230 -17.43 19.75 -19.20
C LYS A 230 -18.74 20.23 -18.57
N ALA A 231 -19.71 19.32 -18.37
CA ALA A 231 -20.99 19.65 -17.74
C ALA A 231 -20.84 20.11 -16.27
N LYS A 232 -19.71 19.79 -15.62
CA LYS A 232 -19.42 20.16 -14.23
C LYS A 232 -18.40 21.29 -14.09
N LEU A 233 -17.78 21.73 -15.17
CA LEU A 233 -16.82 22.84 -15.12
C LEU A 233 -17.50 24.16 -14.80
N GLY A 234 -16.83 24.99 -14.03
CA GLY A 234 -17.24 26.33 -13.62
C GLY A 234 -16.06 27.13 -13.07
N ASP A 235 -16.30 28.38 -12.76
CA ASP A 235 -15.29 29.28 -12.17
C ASP A 235 -14.94 28.94 -10.72
N ASP A 236 -15.71 28.07 -10.10
CA ASP A 236 -15.50 27.54 -8.74
C ASP A 236 -14.70 26.23 -8.70
N VAL A 237 -14.36 25.64 -9.87
CA VAL A 237 -13.59 24.40 -9.93
C VAL A 237 -12.11 24.69 -9.68
N ALA A 238 -11.54 24.06 -8.65
CA ALA A 238 -10.13 24.12 -8.30
C ALA A 238 -9.29 23.15 -9.16
N CYS A 239 -9.72 21.89 -9.22
CA CYS A 239 -9.04 20.87 -10.01
C CYS A 239 -9.94 19.66 -10.28
N ILE A 240 -9.47 18.79 -11.16
CA ILE A 240 -9.91 17.39 -11.27
C ILE A 240 -8.84 16.48 -10.65
N MET A 241 -9.27 15.44 -9.93
CA MET A 241 -8.39 14.33 -9.50
C MET A 241 -8.74 13.09 -10.30
N LEU A 242 -7.82 12.59 -11.11
CA LEU A 242 -8.07 11.46 -11.99
C LEU A 242 -6.89 10.48 -11.96
N THR A 243 -7.16 9.18 -12.00
CA THR A 243 -6.15 8.12 -12.07
C THR A 243 -6.03 7.63 -13.52
N ASN A 244 -4.82 7.50 -14.06
CA ASN A 244 -4.63 6.92 -15.38
C ASN A 244 -3.36 6.05 -15.48
N PRO A 245 -3.49 4.73 -15.79
CA PRO A 245 -4.75 3.99 -16.00
C PRO A 245 -5.68 4.06 -14.80
N ASN A 246 -7.01 4.02 -15.04
CA ASN A 246 -7.99 4.15 -13.99
C ASN A 246 -8.11 2.89 -13.11
N THR A 247 -8.87 2.97 -12.04
CA THR A 247 -9.06 1.87 -11.08
C THR A 247 -9.81 0.65 -11.63
N CYS A 248 -10.41 0.77 -12.82
CA CYS A 248 -10.99 -0.36 -13.55
C CYS A 248 -9.94 -1.12 -14.40
N GLY A 249 -8.66 -0.75 -14.31
CA GLY A 249 -7.60 -1.32 -15.13
C GLY A 249 -7.64 -0.84 -16.59
N LEU A 250 -8.24 0.32 -16.87
CA LEU A 250 -8.45 0.83 -18.23
C LEU A 250 -7.70 2.16 -18.43
N PHE A 251 -7.16 2.36 -19.63
CA PHE A 251 -6.59 3.66 -20.00
C PHE A 251 -7.69 4.66 -20.35
N GLU A 252 -7.54 5.91 -19.90
CA GLU A 252 -8.45 7.02 -20.25
C GLU A 252 -7.96 7.65 -21.55
N PRO A 253 -8.53 7.32 -22.72
CA PRO A 253 -8.01 7.77 -24.01
C PRO A 253 -8.21 9.26 -24.25
N GLN A 254 -9.24 9.86 -23.63
CA GLN A 254 -9.58 11.28 -23.78
C GLN A 254 -8.95 12.17 -22.69
N ILE A 255 -7.94 11.65 -21.96
CA ILE A 255 -7.34 12.37 -20.82
C ILE A 255 -6.80 13.75 -21.19
N ARG A 256 -6.25 13.92 -22.40
CA ARG A 256 -5.78 15.24 -22.88
C ARG A 256 -6.92 16.22 -23.08
N GLU A 257 -8.02 15.78 -23.69
CA GLU A 257 -9.20 16.63 -23.91
C GLU A 257 -9.82 17.04 -22.56
N ILE A 258 -9.79 16.13 -21.57
CA ILE A 258 -10.21 16.42 -20.20
C ILE A 258 -9.29 17.48 -19.58
N ALA A 259 -7.97 17.30 -19.67
CA ALA A 259 -6.99 18.24 -19.14
C ALA A 259 -7.16 19.64 -19.77
N ASP A 260 -7.25 19.70 -21.10
CA ASP A 260 -7.43 20.95 -21.85
C ASP A 260 -8.73 21.67 -21.44
N ALA A 261 -9.84 20.93 -21.24
CA ALA A 261 -11.09 21.51 -20.78
C ALA A 261 -11.01 22.07 -19.35
N VAL A 262 -10.35 21.36 -18.45
CA VAL A 262 -10.13 21.80 -17.05
C VAL A 262 -9.24 23.06 -17.02
N HIS A 263 -8.15 23.09 -17.79
CA HIS A 263 -7.25 24.25 -17.90
C HIS A 263 -7.98 25.45 -18.51
N ALA A 264 -8.79 25.26 -19.55
CA ALA A 264 -9.57 26.34 -20.15
C ALA A 264 -10.57 26.96 -19.16
N ALA A 265 -11.06 26.18 -18.20
CA ALA A 265 -11.90 26.66 -17.10
C ALA A 265 -11.10 27.30 -15.94
N GLY A 266 -9.75 27.32 -16.02
CA GLY A 266 -8.87 27.88 -15.00
C GLY A 266 -8.53 26.94 -13.85
N GLY A 267 -8.96 25.68 -13.90
CA GLY A 267 -8.64 24.65 -12.91
C GLY A 267 -7.31 23.95 -13.20
N TYR A 268 -6.89 23.08 -12.28
CA TYR A 268 -5.68 22.25 -12.38
C TYR A 268 -6.03 20.77 -12.59
N PHE A 269 -5.07 20.01 -13.11
CA PHE A 269 -5.20 18.57 -13.27
C PHE A 269 -4.25 17.82 -12.32
N TYR A 270 -4.80 17.21 -11.28
CA TYR A 270 -4.10 16.28 -10.40
C TYR A 270 -4.27 14.84 -10.91
N CYS A 271 -3.17 14.15 -11.15
CA CYS A 271 -3.16 12.73 -11.52
C CYS A 271 -2.76 11.87 -10.32
N ASP A 272 -3.59 10.90 -9.97
CA ASP A 272 -3.19 9.84 -9.04
C ASP A 272 -2.23 8.89 -9.74
N GLY A 273 -0.97 8.88 -9.28
CA GLY A 273 0.12 8.08 -9.88
C GLY A 273 0.24 6.67 -9.29
N ALA A 274 -0.75 6.17 -8.57
CA ALA A 274 -0.74 4.82 -8.02
C ALA A 274 -0.50 3.75 -9.10
N ASN A 275 -1.04 3.97 -10.29
CA ASN A 275 -0.98 3.06 -11.43
C ASN A 275 0.15 3.38 -12.44
N TYR A 276 1.12 4.21 -12.06
CA TYR A 276 2.21 4.62 -12.94
C TYR A 276 3.06 3.44 -13.45
N ASN A 277 3.09 2.32 -12.73
CA ASN A 277 3.78 1.08 -13.16
C ASN A 277 3.33 0.60 -14.55
N ALA A 278 2.07 0.82 -14.90
CA ALA A 278 1.50 0.41 -16.19
C ALA A 278 2.02 1.22 -17.39
N ILE A 279 2.57 2.41 -17.15
CA ILE A 279 2.90 3.37 -18.21
C ILE A 279 4.32 3.94 -18.10
N VAL A 280 5.10 3.56 -17.07
CA VAL A 280 6.48 4.04 -16.87
C VAL A 280 7.34 3.74 -18.10
N GLY A 281 8.10 4.72 -18.56
CA GLY A 281 8.94 4.62 -19.76
C GLY A 281 8.17 4.59 -21.10
N ARG A 282 6.83 4.64 -21.06
CA ARG A 282 5.94 4.65 -22.25
C ARG A 282 5.21 5.96 -22.43
N VAL A 283 4.74 6.54 -21.33
CA VAL A 283 3.97 7.78 -21.32
C VAL A 283 4.62 8.75 -20.33
N ARG A 284 4.78 10.00 -20.75
CA ARG A 284 5.17 11.09 -19.85
C ARG A 284 3.91 11.83 -19.40
N PRO A 285 3.59 11.86 -18.12
CA PRO A 285 2.40 12.55 -17.59
C PRO A 285 2.28 14.02 -18.00
N ALA A 286 3.41 14.73 -18.16
CA ALA A 286 3.41 16.10 -18.65
C ALA A 286 2.77 16.22 -20.05
N ASP A 287 2.97 15.24 -20.94
CA ASP A 287 2.39 15.24 -22.28
C ASP A 287 0.87 15.02 -22.26
N LEU A 288 0.33 14.56 -21.14
CA LEU A 288 -1.10 14.40 -20.90
C LEU A 288 -1.77 15.64 -20.28
N GLY A 289 -1.02 16.69 -19.98
CA GLY A 289 -1.53 17.91 -19.37
C GLY A 289 -1.61 17.85 -17.83
N VAL A 290 -0.89 16.93 -17.20
CA VAL A 290 -0.88 16.79 -15.73
C VAL A 290 -0.14 17.97 -15.09
N ASP A 291 -0.74 18.58 -14.04
CA ASP A 291 -0.12 19.64 -13.23
C ASP A 291 0.57 19.11 -11.98
N ALA A 292 -0.01 18.11 -11.34
CA ALA A 292 0.58 17.43 -10.19
C ALA A 292 0.30 15.94 -10.25
N MET A 293 1.30 15.11 -9.92
CA MET A 293 1.13 13.66 -9.81
C MET A 293 2.02 13.11 -8.70
N HIS A 294 1.44 12.38 -7.75
CA HIS A 294 2.26 11.61 -6.84
C HIS A 294 2.74 10.30 -7.47
N ILE A 295 3.88 9.81 -7.03
CA ILE A 295 4.46 8.54 -7.47
C ILE A 295 4.73 7.68 -6.25
N ASN A 296 4.05 6.52 -6.16
CA ASN A 296 4.33 5.55 -5.13
C ASN A 296 5.64 4.82 -5.44
N LEU A 297 6.74 5.14 -4.74
CA LEU A 297 8.01 4.44 -4.94
C LEU A 297 7.89 2.95 -4.58
N HIS A 298 7.03 2.63 -3.60
CA HIS A 298 6.73 1.26 -3.16
C HIS A 298 5.82 0.48 -4.12
N LYS A 299 5.37 1.09 -5.21
CA LYS A 299 4.65 0.45 -6.32
C LYS A 299 5.56 0.38 -7.55
N THR A 300 5.66 1.47 -8.31
CA THR A 300 6.40 1.54 -9.57
C THR A 300 7.87 1.17 -9.46
N PHE A 301 8.56 1.57 -8.40
CA PHE A 301 10.01 1.35 -8.24
C PHE A 301 10.37 0.29 -7.21
N SER A 302 9.44 -0.62 -6.92
CA SER A 302 9.71 -1.87 -6.20
C SER A 302 10.38 -1.71 -4.83
N THR A 303 10.03 -0.65 -4.09
CA THR A 303 10.45 -0.53 -2.70
C THR A 303 9.46 -1.28 -1.78
N PRO A 304 9.85 -1.71 -0.57
CA PRO A 304 8.98 -2.46 0.31
C PRO A 304 7.70 -1.70 0.71
N HIS A 305 6.56 -2.40 0.81
CA HIS A 305 5.34 -1.87 1.43
C HIS A 305 5.44 -1.87 2.96
N GLY A 306 6.14 -2.83 3.55
CA GLY A 306 6.53 -2.87 4.95
C GLY A 306 5.39 -3.01 5.98
N GLY A 307 4.23 -3.53 5.58
CA GLY A 307 3.12 -3.79 6.50
C GLY A 307 2.61 -2.54 7.25
N GLY A 308 2.43 -1.43 6.55
CA GLY A 308 2.00 -0.15 7.11
C GLY A 308 3.16 0.80 7.46
N GLY A 309 4.35 0.50 6.99
CA GLY A 309 5.56 1.31 7.15
C GLY A 309 6.08 1.79 5.82
N PRO A 310 7.39 1.71 5.61
CA PRO A 310 8.29 2.57 4.87
C PRO A 310 7.85 2.87 3.42
N GLY A 311 6.81 3.64 3.22
CA GLY A 311 6.41 4.13 1.91
C GLY A 311 7.17 5.40 1.51
N SER A 312 6.95 5.85 0.27
CA SER A 312 7.34 7.17 -0.22
C SER A 312 6.44 7.56 -1.38
N GLY A 313 6.11 8.84 -1.48
CA GLY A 313 5.19 9.37 -2.48
C GLY A 313 5.61 10.73 -3.02
N PRO A 314 6.79 10.87 -3.65
CA PRO A 314 7.19 12.10 -4.32
C PRO A 314 6.10 12.62 -5.25
N VAL A 315 6.00 13.95 -5.36
CA VAL A 315 5.01 14.61 -6.21
C VAL A 315 5.72 15.42 -7.27
N VAL A 316 5.52 15.05 -8.53
CA VAL A 316 5.98 15.87 -9.66
C VAL A 316 4.98 16.98 -9.93
N LEU A 317 5.49 18.16 -10.31
CA LEU A 317 4.72 19.40 -10.41
C LEU A 317 5.02 20.11 -11.73
N SER A 318 3.98 20.70 -12.35
CA SER A 318 4.10 21.59 -13.51
C SER A 318 4.80 22.91 -13.14
N ASP A 319 5.19 23.69 -14.16
CA ASP A 319 5.76 25.04 -13.96
C ASP A 319 4.83 25.93 -13.13
N ALA A 320 3.52 25.79 -13.29
CA ALA A 320 2.53 26.57 -12.55
C ALA A 320 2.49 26.22 -11.05
N LEU A 321 2.82 24.99 -10.69
CA LEU A 321 2.78 24.51 -9.31
C LEU A 321 4.17 24.39 -8.65
N ALA A 322 5.24 24.36 -9.43
CA ALA A 322 6.61 24.26 -8.94
C ALA A 322 6.98 25.30 -7.86
N PRO A 323 6.56 26.59 -7.97
CA PRO A 323 6.86 27.58 -6.95
C PRO A 323 6.27 27.26 -5.56
N PHE A 324 5.22 26.44 -5.51
CA PHE A 324 4.47 26.13 -4.30
C PHE A 324 4.87 24.76 -3.69
N ALA A 325 5.93 24.13 -4.16
CA ALA A 325 6.45 22.89 -3.59
C ALA A 325 6.76 23.04 -2.08
N PRO A 326 6.59 21.99 -1.26
CA PRO A 326 6.84 22.07 0.17
C PRO A 326 8.33 22.13 0.52
N LEU A 327 8.63 22.67 1.69
CA LEU A 327 9.94 22.59 2.33
C LEU A 327 10.10 21.24 3.07
N PRO A 328 11.35 20.79 3.30
CA PRO A 328 12.59 21.25 2.70
C PRO A 328 12.83 20.65 1.33
N PHE A 329 13.72 21.24 0.53
CA PHE A 329 14.17 20.69 -0.74
C PHE A 329 15.66 20.91 -0.97
N VAL A 330 16.28 19.99 -1.73
CA VAL A 330 17.71 20.02 -2.06
C VAL A 330 17.96 20.99 -3.21
N VAL A 331 19.06 21.73 -3.14
CA VAL A 331 19.53 22.61 -4.20
C VAL A 331 21.04 22.45 -4.42
N HIS A 332 21.51 22.80 -5.62
CA HIS A 332 22.94 22.94 -5.89
C HIS A 332 23.46 24.26 -5.32
N GLY A 333 24.38 24.18 -4.37
CA GLY A 333 25.16 25.31 -3.85
C GLY A 333 26.47 25.51 -4.62
N LYS A 334 27.29 26.44 -4.17
CA LYS A 334 28.63 26.70 -4.77
C LYS A 334 29.60 25.55 -4.53
N ASP A 335 29.53 24.93 -3.36
CA ASP A 335 30.50 23.96 -2.85
C ASP A 335 29.90 22.56 -2.68
N GLY A 336 28.74 22.29 -3.31
CA GLY A 336 28.02 21.03 -3.22
C GLY A 336 26.52 21.20 -3.15
N PHE A 337 25.86 20.31 -2.42
CA PHE A 337 24.41 20.33 -2.20
C PHE A 337 24.06 21.07 -0.91
N ASP A 338 22.96 21.78 -0.95
CA ASP A 338 22.41 22.48 0.21
C ASP A 338 20.92 22.11 0.39
N LEU A 339 20.38 22.43 1.56
CA LEU A 339 19.00 22.16 1.93
C LEU A 339 18.26 23.45 2.26
N ILE A 340 17.28 23.81 1.44
CA ILE A 340 16.41 24.95 1.72
C ILE A 340 15.35 24.54 2.75
N GLU A 341 15.46 25.07 3.92
CA GLU A 341 14.60 24.75 5.07
C GLU A 341 13.57 25.82 5.42
N HIS A 342 13.78 27.06 4.97
CA HIS A 342 12.91 28.17 5.29
C HIS A 342 12.46 28.92 4.03
N ALA A 343 11.21 29.39 4.04
CA ALA A 343 10.62 30.11 2.90
C ALA A 343 11.42 31.37 2.52
N LYS A 344 12.03 32.07 3.47
CA LYS A 344 12.87 33.25 3.23
C LYS A 344 14.10 32.94 2.37
N ASP A 345 14.57 31.70 2.37
CA ASP A 345 15.78 31.24 1.65
C ASP A 345 15.42 30.60 0.31
N ALA A 346 14.13 30.45 0.00
CA ALA A 346 13.60 29.78 -1.19
C ALA A 346 13.63 30.67 -2.46
N GLY A 347 14.21 31.85 -2.39
CA GLY A 347 14.32 32.77 -3.54
C GLY A 347 12.96 33.27 -4.02
N LYS A 348 12.58 32.91 -5.25
CA LYS A 348 11.28 33.30 -5.83
C LYS A 348 10.16 32.27 -5.54
N ALA A 349 10.50 31.11 -5.01
CA ALA A 349 9.51 30.12 -4.64
C ALA A 349 8.66 30.59 -3.43
N GLN A 350 7.41 30.13 -3.41
CA GLN A 350 6.43 30.45 -2.36
C GLN A 350 5.93 29.14 -1.75
N PRO A 351 6.81 28.37 -1.05
CA PRO A 351 6.44 27.08 -0.52
C PRO A 351 5.20 27.19 0.39
N PHE A 352 4.26 26.27 0.26
CA PHE A 352 3.09 26.28 1.14
C PHE A 352 3.41 25.90 2.59
N GLY A 353 4.63 25.51 2.90
CA GLY A 353 5.08 25.10 4.22
C GLY A 353 5.72 23.73 4.23
N ARG A 354 5.61 23.00 5.34
CA ARG A 354 6.16 21.65 5.51
C ARG A 354 5.05 20.61 5.65
N LEU A 355 5.24 19.46 5.05
CA LEU A 355 4.37 18.29 5.23
C LEU A 355 4.86 17.38 6.36
N LYS A 356 6.15 17.41 6.66
CA LYS A 356 6.81 16.60 7.69
C LYS A 356 8.09 17.28 8.19
N GLY A 357 8.67 16.74 9.28
CA GLY A 357 9.83 17.34 9.94
C GLY A 357 11.14 17.25 9.20
N PHE A 358 11.24 16.43 8.10
CA PHE A 358 12.46 16.19 7.34
C PHE A 358 12.17 15.99 5.85
N HIS A 359 13.21 15.80 5.06
CA HIS A 359 13.17 15.91 3.60
C HIS A 359 12.80 14.63 2.85
N GLY A 360 12.47 13.53 3.54
CA GLY A 360 11.93 12.34 2.87
C GLY A 360 12.47 11.01 3.41
N GLN A 361 12.09 9.93 2.74
CA GLN A 361 12.35 8.57 3.17
C GLN A 361 13.63 8.03 2.52
N MET A 362 14.80 8.33 3.10
CA MET A 362 16.12 8.02 2.50
C MET A 362 16.26 6.57 2.07
N GLY A 363 15.88 5.63 2.92
CA GLY A 363 15.97 4.22 2.57
C GLY A 363 15.12 3.82 1.36
N MET A 364 14.01 4.51 1.12
CA MET A 364 13.19 4.30 -0.09
C MET A 364 13.82 4.96 -1.30
N PHE A 365 14.45 6.12 -1.14
CA PHE A 365 15.14 6.82 -2.23
C PHE A 365 16.31 6.00 -2.76
N VAL A 366 17.13 5.42 -1.88
CA VAL A 366 18.23 4.52 -2.26
C VAL A 366 17.72 3.33 -3.08
N ARG A 367 16.66 2.68 -2.60
CA ARG A 367 16.07 1.50 -3.28
C ARG A 367 15.50 1.86 -4.64
N ALA A 368 14.73 2.96 -4.72
CA ALA A 368 14.12 3.41 -5.96
C ALA A 368 15.17 3.83 -6.99
N LEU A 369 16.21 4.56 -6.58
CA LEU A 369 17.29 4.92 -7.48
C LEU A 369 18.08 3.71 -7.97
N ALA A 370 18.39 2.76 -7.07
CA ALA A 370 19.02 1.50 -7.46
C ALA A 370 18.18 0.71 -8.48
N TYR A 371 16.85 0.69 -8.29
CA TYR A 371 15.92 0.08 -9.24
C TYR A 371 15.98 0.76 -10.61
N ILE A 372 15.87 2.09 -10.66
CA ILE A 372 15.89 2.87 -11.90
C ILE A 372 17.22 2.64 -12.64
N LEU A 373 18.35 2.75 -11.95
CA LEU A 373 19.67 2.59 -12.55
C LEU A 373 19.94 1.16 -13.04
N SER A 374 19.46 0.14 -12.30
CA SER A 374 19.67 -1.25 -12.69
C SER A 374 18.83 -1.67 -13.90
N HIS A 375 17.66 -1.06 -14.11
CA HIS A 375 16.80 -1.33 -15.26
C HIS A 375 17.17 -0.47 -16.49
N GLY A 376 17.59 0.76 -16.27
CA GLY A 376 17.79 1.72 -17.35
C GLY A 376 16.49 2.03 -18.12
N ALA A 377 16.62 2.80 -19.20
CA ALA A 377 15.45 3.24 -19.99
C ALA A 377 14.68 2.06 -20.62
N ASP A 378 15.41 1.10 -21.20
CA ASP A 378 14.81 -0.04 -21.89
C ASP A 378 14.16 -1.01 -20.90
N GLY A 379 14.80 -1.24 -19.74
CA GLY A 379 14.25 -2.07 -18.69
C GLY A 379 12.96 -1.47 -18.11
N LEU A 380 12.91 -0.18 -17.83
CA LEU A 380 11.68 0.48 -17.33
C LEU A 380 10.55 0.43 -18.36
N ARG A 381 10.87 0.55 -19.66
CA ARG A 381 9.89 0.37 -20.74
C ARG A 381 9.38 -1.07 -20.81
N GLN A 382 10.25 -2.04 -20.55
CA GLN A 382 9.88 -3.46 -20.50
C GLN A 382 8.98 -3.75 -19.29
N VAL A 383 9.27 -3.18 -18.11
CA VAL A 383 8.45 -3.28 -16.88
C VAL A 383 6.97 -2.99 -17.17
N SER A 384 6.67 -1.84 -17.77
CA SER A 384 5.26 -1.49 -18.06
C SER A 384 4.63 -2.41 -19.11
N SER A 385 5.41 -2.86 -20.10
CA SER A 385 4.91 -3.79 -21.13
C SER A 385 4.55 -5.14 -20.54
N ASP A 386 5.43 -5.70 -19.71
CA ASP A 386 5.22 -7.01 -19.09
C ASP A 386 4.11 -6.97 -18.05
N ALA A 387 3.96 -5.87 -17.30
CA ALA A 387 2.84 -5.69 -16.39
C ALA A 387 1.50 -5.76 -17.12
N VAL A 388 1.38 -5.05 -18.25
CA VAL A 388 0.18 -5.07 -19.10
C VAL A 388 -0.02 -6.43 -19.75
N LEU A 389 1.05 -7.06 -20.25
CA LEU A 389 0.98 -8.39 -20.85
C LEU A 389 0.47 -9.44 -19.85
N ASN A 390 1.02 -9.47 -18.64
CA ASN A 390 0.66 -10.43 -17.61
C ASN A 390 -0.81 -10.29 -17.16
N ALA A 391 -1.31 -9.07 -17.01
CA ALA A 391 -2.72 -8.83 -16.68
C ALA A 391 -3.65 -9.31 -17.81
N ASN A 392 -3.31 -9.01 -19.07
CA ASN A 392 -4.08 -9.48 -20.22
C ASN A 392 -4.00 -11.00 -20.39
N TYR A 393 -2.89 -11.63 -20.02
CA TYR A 393 -2.76 -13.08 -20.03
C TYR A 393 -3.73 -13.74 -19.04
N ILE A 394 -3.84 -13.19 -17.82
CA ILE A 394 -4.83 -13.64 -16.82
C ILE A 394 -6.25 -13.40 -17.33
N LEU A 395 -6.56 -12.19 -17.81
CA LEU A 395 -7.89 -11.84 -18.33
C LEU A 395 -8.33 -12.80 -19.45
N ALA A 396 -7.49 -13.00 -20.45
CA ALA A 396 -7.77 -13.89 -21.58
C ALA A 396 -7.96 -15.34 -21.16
N SER A 397 -7.18 -15.78 -20.16
CA SER A 397 -7.20 -17.19 -19.69
C SER A 397 -8.36 -17.51 -18.76
N LEU A 398 -9.05 -16.52 -18.20
CA LEU A 398 -10.13 -16.73 -17.21
C LEU A 398 -11.52 -16.29 -17.71
N LYS A 399 -11.63 -15.52 -18.78
CA LYS A 399 -12.91 -14.95 -19.27
C LYS A 399 -13.97 -15.98 -19.67
N ASP A 400 -13.60 -17.24 -19.87
CA ASP A 400 -14.53 -18.33 -20.16
C ASP A 400 -15.14 -18.96 -18.90
N VAL A 401 -14.49 -18.78 -17.74
CA VAL A 401 -14.97 -19.33 -16.45
C VAL A 401 -15.35 -18.23 -15.46
N MET A 402 -14.82 -17.02 -15.61
CA MET A 402 -15.14 -15.83 -14.79
C MET A 402 -15.69 -14.71 -15.69
N SER A 403 -16.46 -13.80 -15.11
CA SER A 403 -17.09 -12.69 -15.84
C SER A 403 -16.14 -11.49 -15.87
N ALA A 404 -15.52 -11.19 -17.00
CA ALA A 404 -14.81 -9.92 -17.18
C ALA A 404 -15.81 -8.75 -17.08
N SER A 405 -15.43 -7.71 -16.35
CA SER A 405 -16.30 -6.56 -16.10
C SER A 405 -16.48 -5.67 -17.33
N PHE A 406 -15.44 -5.55 -18.14
CA PHE A 406 -15.43 -4.75 -19.36
C PHE A 406 -14.93 -5.54 -20.55
N GLU A 407 -15.32 -5.13 -21.75
CA GLU A 407 -14.86 -5.72 -23.00
C GLU A 407 -13.48 -5.19 -23.41
N GLY A 408 -12.74 -6.00 -24.15
CA GLY A 408 -11.43 -5.65 -24.70
C GLY A 408 -10.28 -5.92 -23.73
N PRO A 409 -9.07 -5.41 -24.06
CA PRO A 409 -7.88 -5.58 -23.24
C PRO A 409 -7.88 -4.63 -22.04
N CYS A 410 -7.24 -5.07 -20.96
CA CYS A 410 -6.94 -4.23 -19.81
C CYS A 410 -5.52 -3.64 -19.88
N MET A 411 -5.22 -2.72 -18.98
CA MET A 411 -3.86 -2.30 -18.70
C MET A 411 -3.20 -3.31 -17.74
N HIS A 412 -2.65 -2.89 -16.62
CA HIS A 412 -1.90 -3.76 -15.70
C HIS A 412 -2.75 -4.53 -14.69
N GLU A 413 -4.06 -4.34 -14.70
CA GLU A 413 -5.02 -4.98 -13.79
C GLU A 413 -6.15 -5.63 -14.58
N ALA A 414 -6.47 -6.88 -14.23
CA ALA A 414 -7.60 -7.62 -14.77
C ALA A 414 -8.78 -7.53 -13.79
N LEU A 415 -9.90 -6.98 -14.24
CA LEU A 415 -11.10 -6.80 -13.42
C LEU A 415 -12.20 -7.78 -13.83
N PHE A 416 -12.62 -8.58 -12.86
CA PHE A 416 -13.78 -9.48 -12.95
C PHE A 416 -14.87 -9.02 -11.99
N ASP A 417 -16.09 -9.52 -12.19
CA ASP A 417 -17.22 -9.30 -11.30
C ASP A 417 -17.89 -10.62 -10.91
N ASP A 418 -18.84 -10.54 -9.99
CA ASP A 418 -19.47 -11.72 -9.38
C ASP A 418 -20.57 -12.39 -10.22
N ARG A 419 -20.81 -11.95 -11.48
CA ARG A 419 -21.84 -12.55 -12.35
C ARG A 419 -21.61 -14.06 -12.55
N PHE A 420 -20.34 -14.54 -12.57
CA PHE A 420 -20.02 -15.97 -12.72
C PHE A 420 -20.42 -16.80 -11.47
N LEU A 421 -20.61 -16.17 -10.32
CA LEU A 421 -21.06 -16.80 -9.07
C LEU A 421 -22.58 -16.78 -8.90
N LYS A 422 -23.32 -16.14 -9.80
CA LYS A 422 -24.76 -16.01 -9.73
C LYS A 422 -25.43 -17.39 -9.71
N GLY A 423 -26.27 -17.64 -8.70
CA GLY A 423 -26.98 -18.91 -8.52
C GLY A 423 -26.20 -20.01 -7.83
N THR A 424 -24.90 -19.80 -7.54
CA THR A 424 -24.06 -20.82 -6.84
C THR A 424 -24.21 -20.75 -5.31
N GLY A 425 -24.67 -19.63 -4.76
CA GLY A 425 -24.68 -19.36 -3.33
C GLY A 425 -23.31 -18.90 -2.77
N VAL A 426 -22.27 -18.91 -3.59
CA VAL A 426 -20.91 -18.45 -3.23
C VAL A 426 -20.80 -16.94 -3.43
N THR A 427 -20.32 -16.23 -2.43
CA THR A 427 -20.05 -14.79 -2.51
C THR A 427 -18.59 -14.51 -2.93
N PRO A 428 -18.25 -13.31 -3.42
CA PRO A 428 -16.85 -12.90 -3.62
C PRO A 428 -15.97 -13.10 -2.38
N LEU A 429 -16.51 -12.85 -1.18
CA LEU A 429 -15.80 -13.07 0.08
C LEU A 429 -15.52 -14.56 0.32
N ASP A 430 -16.48 -15.44 0.05
CA ASP A 430 -16.29 -16.89 0.18
C ASP A 430 -15.23 -17.39 -0.79
N PHE A 431 -15.26 -16.88 -2.03
CA PHE A 431 -14.27 -17.18 -3.05
C PHE A 431 -12.86 -16.76 -2.61
N ALA A 432 -12.71 -15.54 -2.08
CA ALA A 432 -11.45 -15.04 -1.55
C ALA A 432 -10.94 -15.86 -0.35
N LYS A 433 -11.84 -16.29 0.56
CA LYS A 433 -11.47 -17.18 1.67
C LYS A 433 -10.95 -18.54 1.17
N ALA A 434 -11.52 -19.08 0.09
CA ALA A 434 -11.03 -20.31 -0.52
C ALA A 434 -9.63 -20.13 -1.14
N MET A 435 -9.32 -18.97 -1.71
CA MET A 435 -7.96 -18.67 -2.20
C MET A 435 -6.90 -18.71 -1.10
N ILE A 436 -7.26 -18.32 0.12
CA ILE A 436 -6.34 -18.40 1.27
C ILE A 436 -5.95 -19.88 1.52
N ASP A 437 -6.88 -20.81 1.44
CA ASP A 437 -6.58 -22.24 1.55
C ASP A 437 -5.68 -22.74 0.41
N GLU A 438 -5.76 -22.12 -0.78
CA GLU A 438 -4.86 -22.41 -1.90
C GLU A 438 -3.48 -21.76 -1.76
N GLY A 439 -3.23 -20.99 -0.70
CA GLY A 439 -1.92 -20.37 -0.41
C GLY A 439 -1.71 -19.01 -1.04
N TYR A 440 -2.77 -18.36 -1.53
CA TYR A 440 -2.70 -17.01 -2.07
C TYR A 440 -3.29 -15.96 -1.13
N HIS A 441 -2.66 -14.80 -1.05
CA HIS A 441 -3.38 -13.61 -0.63
C HIS A 441 -4.49 -13.33 -1.65
N PRO A 442 -5.73 -13.04 -1.23
CA PRO A 442 -6.79 -12.75 -2.19
C PRO A 442 -6.52 -11.49 -3.00
N MET A 443 -7.13 -11.43 -4.20
CA MET A 443 -7.24 -10.20 -4.96
C MET A 443 -8.04 -9.13 -4.20
N THR A 444 -8.01 -7.90 -4.65
CA THR A 444 -8.86 -6.83 -4.12
C THR A 444 -10.33 -7.10 -4.46
N MET A 445 -11.18 -7.10 -3.43
CA MET A 445 -12.62 -7.34 -3.57
C MET A 445 -13.41 -6.05 -3.39
N TYR A 446 -14.59 -5.98 -4.03
CA TYR A 446 -15.54 -4.87 -3.89
C TYR A 446 -14.95 -3.49 -4.23
N PHE A 447 -13.91 -3.47 -5.03
CA PHE A 447 -13.28 -2.27 -5.55
C PHE A 447 -12.81 -2.53 -7.01
N PRO A 448 -13.03 -1.58 -7.94
CA PRO A 448 -13.66 -0.25 -7.77
C PRO A 448 -15.18 -0.33 -7.50
N LEU A 449 -15.72 0.69 -6.81
CA LEU A 449 -17.11 0.72 -6.35
C LEU A 449 -18.14 0.72 -7.49
N VAL A 450 -17.75 1.14 -8.69
CA VAL A 450 -18.58 1.15 -9.90
C VAL A 450 -18.87 -0.24 -10.47
N VAL A 451 -18.18 -1.27 -9.96
CA VAL A 451 -18.38 -2.67 -10.37
C VAL A 451 -18.91 -3.47 -9.20
N HIS A 452 -20.13 -3.97 -9.32
CA HIS A 452 -20.71 -4.84 -8.29
C HIS A 452 -19.92 -6.14 -8.15
N GLY A 453 -19.60 -6.54 -6.92
CA GLY A 453 -18.87 -7.77 -6.65
C GLY A 453 -17.48 -7.84 -7.29
N ALA A 454 -16.85 -6.70 -7.50
CA ALA A 454 -15.55 -6.55 -8.15
C ALA A 454 -14.48 -7.47 -7.55
N LEU A 455 -13.66 -8.07 -8.42
CA LEU A 455 -12.49 -8.89 -8.13
C LEU A 455 -11.34 -8.37 -9.00
N LEU A 456 -10.48 -7.51 -8.44
CA LEU A 456 -9.42 -6.82 -9.15
C LEU A 456 -8.07 -7.50 -8.91
N ILE A 457 -7.40 -7.89 -9.99
CA ILE A 457 -6.16 -8.69 -9.98
C ILE A 457 -5.05 -7.91 -10.66
N GLU A 458 -3.98 -7.62 -9.93
CA GLU A 458 -2.73 -7.06 -10.46
C GLU A 458 -1.59 -8.08 -10.30
N PRO A 459 -1.14 -8.75 -11.39
CA PRO A 459 -0.07 -9.74 -11.31
C PRO A 459 1.32 -9.14 -11.19
N THR A 460 1.53 -7.93 -11.64
CA THR A 460 2.81 -7.25 -11.87
C THR A 460 3.68 -7.88 -12.98
N GLU A 461 4.74 -7.19 -13.37
CA GLU A 461 5.73 -7.70 -14.33
C GLU A 461 6.69 -8.73 -13.74
N THR A 462 6.76 -8.83 -12.41
CA THR A 462 7.75 -9.69 -11.75
C THR A 462 7.34 -11.17 -11.73
N GLU A 463 6.10 -11.46 -12.12
CA GLU A 463 5.61 -12.83 -12.15
C GLU A 463 6.01 -13.57 -13.43
N SER A 464 6.52 -14.79 -13.26
CA SER A 464 6.84 -15.65 -14.38
C SER A 464 5.58 -16.28 -14.99
N LYS A 465 5.65 -16.69 -16.27
CA LYS A 465 4.55 -17.43 -16.90
C LYS A 465 4.14 -18.66 -16.07
N ARG A 466 5.09 -19.37 -15.46
CA ARG A 466 4.81 -20.53 -14.60
C ARG A 466 3.96 -20.13 -13.40
N THR A 467 4.29 -19.03 -12.74
CA THR A 467 3.51 -18.53 -11.58
C THR A 467 2.10 -18.11 -12.01
N LEU A 468 2.01 -17.42 -13.15
CA LEU A 468 0.71 -17.04 -13.73
C LEU A 468 -0.14 -18.24 -14.09
N ASP A 469 0.45 -19.27 -14.73
CA ASP A 469 -0.27 -20.51 -15.09
C ASP A 469 -0.82 -21.22 -13.84
N GLN A 470 -0.03 -21.28 -12.77
CA GLN A 470 -0.46 -21.88 -11.50
C GLN A 470 -1.62 -21.09 -10.87
N PHE A 471 -1.51 -19.76 -10.84
CA PHE A 471 -2.57 -18.88 -10.35
C PHE A 471 -3.85 -19.02 -11.19
N ILE A 472 -3.74 -18.98 -12.51
CA ILE A 472 -4.86 -19.16 -13.45
C ILE A 472 -5.53 -20.52 -13.23
N GLY A 473 -4.73 -21.58 -13.07
CA GLY A 473 -5.25 -22.92 -12.80
C GLY A 473 -6.03 -22.98 -11.50
N THR A 474 -5.54 -22.33 -10.45
CA THR A 474 -6.23 -22.22 -9.15
C THR A 474 -7.55 -21.46 -9.28
N MET A 475 -7.54 -20.29 -9.92
CA MET A 475 -8.75 -19.48 -10.11
C MET A 475 -9.81 -20.24 -10.93
N ARG A 476 -9.38 -20.92 -11.99
CA ARG A 476 -10.25 -21.76 -12.81
C ARG A 476 -10.86 -22.89 -12.00
N HIS A 477 -10.03 -23.62 -11.24
CA HIS A 477 -10.49 -24.71 -10.37
C HIS A 477 -11.56 -24.24 -9.38
N LEU A 478 -11.31 -23.12 -8.70
CA LEU A 478 -12.28 -22.56 -7.75
C LEU A 478 -13.57 -22.09 -8.45
N ALA A 479 -13.47 -21.44 -9.60
CA ALA A 479 -14.65 -21.01 -10.36
C ALA A 479 -15.51 -22.19 -10.83
N GLU A 480 -14.89 -23.25 -11.35
CA GLU A 480 -15.57 -24.48 -11.76
C GLU A 480 -16.21 -25.20 -10.57
N LYS A 481 -15.52 -25.25 -9.43
CA LYS A 481 -16.02 -25.84 -8.20
C LYS A 481 -17.24 -25.08 -7.65
N ALA A 482 -17.23 -23.74 -7.70
CA ALA A 482 -18.39 -22.93 -7.35
C ALA A 482 -19.59 -23.23 -8.27
N LYS A 483 -19.37 -23.28 -9.59
CA LYS A 483 -20.40 -23.60 -10.58
C LYS A 483 -20.93 -25.04 -10.44
N ALA A 484 -20.12 -25.97 -9.96
CA ALA A 484 -20.54 -27.34 -9.66
C ALA A 484 -21.38 -27.46 -8.38
N GLY A 485 -21.60 -26.38 -7.63
CA GLY A 485 -22.46 -26.34 -6.45
C GLY A 485 -21.81 -26.78 -5.15
N ASP A 486 -20.47 -26.87 -5.07
CA ASP A 486 -19.77 -27.24 -3.81
C ASP A 486 -19.72 -26.06 -2.83
N LEU A 487 -20.88 -25.58 -2.43
CA LEU A 487 -21.02 -24.46 -1.51
C LEU A 487 -20.34 -24.73 -0.15
N ALA A 488 -20.37 -25.98 0.30
CA ALA A 488 -19.79 -26.36 1.59
C ALA A 488 -18.27 -26.09 1.65
N HIS A 489 -17.56 -26.32 0.53
CA HIS A 489 -16.13 -26.01 0.42
C HIS A 489 -15.85 -24.53 0.71
N PHE A 490 -16.62 -23.63 0.09
CA PHE A 490 -16.45 -22.20 0.19
C PHE A 490 -16.87 -21.66 1.57
N GLN A 491 -17.96 -22.16 2.14
CA GLN A 491 -18.43 -21.74 3.45
C GLN A 491 -17.49 -22.18 4.59
N ALA A 492 -16.82 -23.33 4.43
CA ALA A 492 -15.83 -23.81 5.40
C ALA A 492 -14.49 -23.08 5.33
N ALA A 493 -14.18 -22.39 4.23
CA ALA A 493 -12.91 -21.69 4.05
C ALA A 493 -12.82 -20.40 4.90
N PRO A 494 -11.63 -20.02 5.41
CA PRO A 494 -10.37 -20.73 5.28
C PRO A 494 -10.24 -21.87 6.33
N ARG A 495 -9.73 -23.02 5.90
CA ARG A 495 -9.53 -24.22 6.74
C ARG A 495 -8.08 -24.42 7.17
N LEU A 496 -7.14 -23.93 6.34
CA LEU A 496 -5.70 -24.13 6.51
C LEU A 496 -4.99 -22.97 7.23
N THR A 497 -5.74 -22.08 7.84
CA THR A 497 -5.21 -20.99 8.65
C THR A 497 -5.37 -21.26 10.14
N PRO A 498 -4.50 -20.74 11.04
CA PRO A 498 -4.69 -20.84 12.48
C PRO A 498 -6.01 -20.19 12.94
N ARG A 499 -6.37 -19.05 12.36
CA ARG A 499 -7.66 -18.37 12.59
C ARG A 499 -8.60 -18.66 11.42
N LYS A 500 -9.86 -18.94 11.76
CA LYS A 500 -10.94 -19.16 10.79
C LYS A 500 -11.64 -17.83 10.47
N ARG A 501 -12.90 -17.87 10.07
CA ARG A 501 -13.69 -16.66 9.83
C ARG A 501 -13.82 -15.84 11.10
N LEU A 502 -13.56 -14.56 11.00
CA LEU A 502 -13.66 -13.61 12.10
C LEU A 502 -15.05 -12.98 12.12
N ASP A 503 -15.52 -12.57 13.30
CA ASP A 503 -16.71 -11.73 13.44
C ASP A 503 -16.32 -10.26 13.17
N GLU A 504 -16.26 -9.92 11.88
CA GLU A 504 -15.88 -8.59 11.41
C GLU A 504 -16.87 -7.50 11.88
N THR A 505 -18.15 -7.86 12.00
CA THR A 505 -19.20 -6.95 12.49
C THR A 505 -18.97 -6.58 13.95
N GLN A 506 -18.67 -7.55 14.80
CA GLN A 506 -18.36 -7.29 16.20
C GLN A 506 -17.06 -6.50 16.34
N ALA A 507 -16.03 -6.86 15.57
CA ALA A 507 -14.74 -6.15 15.57
C ALA A 507 -14.90 -4.67 15.20
N ALA A 508 -15.74 -4.36 14.20
CA ALA A 508 -16.01 -2.99 13.78
C ALA A 508 -16.87 -2.21 14.79
N ARG A 509 -17.91 -2.85 15.36
CA ARG A 509 -18.87 -2.17 16.25
C ARG A 509 -18.40 -2.06 17.70
N LYS A 510 -17.60 -3.02 18.16
CA LYS A 510 -17.13 -3.13 19.55
C LYS A 510 -15.65 -3.49 19.59
N PRO A 511 -14.76 -2.63 19.07
CA PRO A 511 -13.33 -2.93 18.99
C PRO A 511 -12.72 -3.03 20.38
N VAL A 512 -11.89 -4.06 20.60
CA VAL A 512 -11.03 -4.19 21.77
C VAL A 512 -9.69 -3.54 21.44
N LEU A 513 -9.48 -2.31 21.91
CA LEU A 513 -8.36 -1.47 21.50
C LEU A 513 -7.06 -1.71 22.28
N ARG A 514 -7.11 -2.53 23.33
CA ARG A 514 -5.92 -2.87 24.13
C ARG A 514 -6.03 -4.28 24.69
N TRP A 515 -4.89 -4.93 24.83
CA TRP A 515 -4.81 -6.17 25.58
C TRP A 515 -5.00 -5.89 27.09
N VAL A 516 -5.74 -6.75 27.75
CA VAL A 516 -5.91 -6.77 29.22
C VAL A 516 -5.48 -8.16 29.68
N LYS A 517 -4.57 -8.21 30.66
CA LYS A 517 -4.14 -9.49 31.23
C LYS A 517 -5.37 -10.25 31.73
N PRO A 518 -5.61 -11.50 31.26
CA PRO A 518 -6.72 -12.29 31.76
C PRO A 518 -6.64 -12.46 33.28
N ALA A 519 -7.76 -12.35 33.98
CA ALA A 519 -7.80 -12.75 35.37
C ALA A 519 -7.39 -14.24 35.46
N THR A 520 -6.49 -14.57 36.37
CA THR A 520 -6.05 -15.98 36.58
C THR A 520 -7.30 -16.84 36.73
N PRO A 521 -7.50 -17.92 35.94
CA PRO A 521 -8.64 -18.76 36.11
C PRO A 521 -8.64 -19.30 37.55
N ALA A 522 -9.75 -19.20 38.25
CA ALA A 522 -9.93 -19.95 39.50
C ALA A 522 -9.58 -21.40 39.19
N THR A 523 -8.63 -21.96 39.92
CA THR A 523 -8.22 -23.37 39.82
C THR A 523 -9.46 -24.23 39.76
N VAL A 524 -9.81 -24.73 38.58
CA VAL A 524 -10.79 -25.79 38.45
C VAL A 524 -10.13 -27.02 39.08
N GLY A 525 -10.60 -27.39 40.26
CA GLY A 525 -10.14 -28.59 40.96
C GLY A 525 -10.16 -29.76 40.00
N VAL A 526 -9.02 -30.42 39.85
CA VAL A 526 -8.92 -31.70 39.18
C VAL A 526 -9.83 -32.66 39.97
N ALA A 527 -10.99 -32.98 39.40
CA ALA A 527 -11.76 -34.09 39.89
C ALA A 527 -10.86 -35.33 39.80
N GLN A 528 -10.49 -35.88 40.94
CA GLN A 528 -9.84 -37.18 41.02
C GLN A 528 -10.72 -38.18 40.28
N ALA A 529 -10.21 -38.75 39.20
CA ALA A 529 -10.76 -39.98 38.67
C ALA A 529 -10.57 -41.06 39.77
N ALA A 530 -11.64 -41.43 40.41
CA ALA A 530 -11.67 -42.63 41.20
C ALA A 530 -11.61 -43.85 40.28
N GLU A 531 -10.86 -44.82 40.69
CA GLU A 531 -10.46 -46.12 40.14
C GLU A 531 -11.43 -46.81 39.18
#